data_bfb7f5026a01ec3fb8de4af89f04c301
#
_entry.id   bfb7f5026a01ec3fb8de4af89f04c301
#
_cell.length_a   1.000
_cell.length_b   1.000
_cell.length_c   1.000
_cell.angle_alpha   90.00
_cell.angle_beta   90.00
_cell.angle_gamma   90.00
#
_symmetry.space_group_name_H-M   'P 1'
#
loop_
_entity.id
_entity.type
_entity.pdbx_description
1 polymer ?
#
loop_
_entity_poly.entity_id
_entity_poly.type
_entity_poly.pdbx_seq_one_letter_code
_entity_poly.pdbx_strand_id
1 'polypeptide(L)'
;MGAALVRAGHAVVFVDIEAEHVAAIRDPARGLSIEGPIEHHKVHAPAHLPGELKGKFRRILLCVKAQHTDSAARALLPHLAEDGYVASLQNGLCEQIIAGVVGTQRTIGAFVNFSADWLAPGHILYGGRGAVVVGELDGSVTPRLEALHRLLSLFEPRAELTRDIGAYLWGKLGYGAMLFAQALGEKGIADALARPELLPLWRALGTEVMQVAAAEKVSPKGFNGFDPAAFQPGAAPEAAAASVAAMVAFNRPNAKTHSGIWRDLWVRKRSTEVDAQLAPVAALAAKHGIAAPALNALIAAIHDCEAGRRPMDDRNLTELLSA
;
A
#
# COMPACT_ATOMS: atom_id res chain seq x y z
N MET A 1 -9.86 -9.46 2.04
CA MET A 1 -9.89 -10.24 0.78
C MET A 1 -9.99 -11.74 1.02
N GLY A 2 -8.99 -12.41 1.60
CA GLY A 2 -9.03 -13.87 1.80
C GLY A 2 -10.32 -14.38 2.44
N ALA A 3 -10.83 -13.71 3.47
CA ALA A 3 -12.12 -14.06 4.09
C ALA A 3 -13.31 -13.99 3.11
N ALA A 4 -13.34 -13.01 2.20
CA ALA A 4 -14.37 -12.92 1.16
C ALA A 4 -14.30 -14.12 0.19
N LEU A 5 -13.09 -14.55 -0.16
CA LEU A 5 -12.89 -15.72 -1.01
C LEU A 5 -13.34 -17.02 -0.32
N VAL A 6 -13.06 -17.17 0.99
CA VAL A 6 -13.57 -18.30 1.78
C VAL A 6 -15.09 -18.33 1.78
N ARG A 7 -15.73 -17.20 2.01
CA ARG A 7 -17.22 -17.07 1.97
C ARG A 7 -17.81 -17.42 0.60
N ALA A 8 -17.07 -17.11 -0.46
CA ALA A 8 -17.47 -17.48 -1.82
C ALA A 8 -17.19 -18.95 -2.17
N GLY A 9 -16.73 -19.77 -1.22
CA GLY A 9 -16.50 -21.20 -1.41
C GLY A 9 -15.14 -21.58 -1.99
N HIS A 10 -14.21 -20.61 -2.09
CA HIS A 10 -12.85 -20.91 -2.56
C HIS A 10 -12.00 -21.54 -1.45
N ALA A 11 -11.15 -22.51 -1.83
CA ALA A 11 -10.14 -23.06 -0.95
C ALA A 11 -9.03 -22.01 -0.75
N VAL A 12 -8.92 -21.47 0.47
CA VAL A 12 -7.91 -20.49 0.86
C VAL A 12 -7.08 -21.05 2.00
N VAL A 13 -5.76 -20.82 1.93
CA VAL A 13 -4.83 -21.09 3.02
C VAL A 13 -4.23 -19.75 3.44
N PHE A 14 -4.36 -19.40 4.70
CA PHE A 14 -3.71 -18.22 5.27
C PHE A 14 -2.30 -18.57 5.73
N VAL A 15 -1.35 -17.67 5.50
CA VAL A 15 0.03 -17.78 5.99
C VAL A 15 0.42 -16.46 6.64
N ASP A 16 0.83 -16.53 7.89
CA ASP A 16 1.27 -15.36 8.65
C ASP A 16 2.41 -15.73 9.59
N ILE A 17 3.25 -14.75 9.94
CA ILE A 17 4.35 -14.94 10.91
C ILE A 17 3.87 -14.83 12.37
N GLU A 18 2.72 -14.19 12.59
CA GLU A 18 2.16 -13.97 13.92
C GLU A 18 1.48 -15.23 14.43
N ALA A 19 2.18 -15.97 15.31
CA ALA A 19 1.73 -17.28 15.81
C ALA A 19 0.34 -17.24 16.46
N GLU A 20 0.05 -16.17 17.22
CA GLU A 20 -1.25 -16.00 17.87
C GLU A 20 -2.37 -15.75 16.86
N HIS A 21 -2.07 -15.04 15.76
CA HIS A 21 -3.02 -14.80 14.68
C HIS A 21 -3.34 -16.12 13.96
N VAL A 22 -2.31 -16.88 13.61
CA VAL A 22 -2.46 -18.22 13.01
C VAL A 22 -3.25 -19.15 13.93
N ALA A 23 -2.94 -19.20 15.22
CA ALA A 23 -3.65 -20.01 16.21
C ALA A 23 -5.13 -19.61 16.31
N ALA A 24 -5.43 -18.30 16.31
CA ALA A 24 -6.80 -17.82 16.35
C ALA A 24 -7.61 -18.20 15.10
N ILE A 25 -7.01 -18.14 13.91
CA ILE A 25 -7.68 -18.54 12.65
C ILE A 25 -7.95 -20.05 12.63
N ARG A 26 -7.05 -20.87 13.17
CA ARG A 26 -7.17 -22.32 13.27
C ARG A 26 -8.22 -22.78 14.26
N ASP A 27 -8.46 -21.98 15.30
CA ASP A 27 -9.37 -22.33 16.40
C ASP A 27 -10.81 -22.41 15.88
N PRO A 28 -11.48 -23.57 15.99
CA PRO A 28 -12.87 -23.74 15.54
C PRO A 28 -13.87 -22.81 16.24
N ALA A 29 -13.60 -22.40 17.49
CA ALA A 29 -14.44 -21.48 18.24
C ALA A 29 -14.21 -20.02 17.82
N ARG A 30 -12.99 -19.64 17.44
CA ARG A 30 -12.59 -18.27 17.09
C ARG A 30 -12.70 -17.98 15.61
N GLY A 31 -11.87 -18.60 14.78
CA GLY A 31 -11.76 -18.33 13.36
C GLY A 31 -11.20 -16.93 13.04
N LEU A 32 -11.31 -16.51 11.78
CA LEU A 32 -10.99 -15.15 11.35
C LEU A 32 -12.27 -14.30 11.32
N SER A 33 -12.35 -13.34 12.23
CA SER A 33 -13.46 -12.39 12.34
C SER A 33 -13.14 -11.13 11.54
N ILE A 34 -14.07 -10.74 10.70
CA ILE A 34 -14.08 -9.45 9.99
C ILE A 34 -15.24 -8.64 10.57
N GLU A 35 -14.95 -7.43 11.04
CA GLU A 35 -15.97 -6.52 11.52
C GLU A 35 -15.78 -5.12 10.93
N GLY A 36 -16.83 -4.32 10.95
CA GLY A 36 -16.80 -2.93 10.51
C GLY A 36 -18.13 -2.51 9.87
N PRO A 37 -18.20 -1.26 9.40
CA PRO A 37 -19.43 -0.71 8.83
C PRO A 37 -19.84 -1.36 7.51
N ILE A 38 -18.92 -2.08 6.84
CA ILE A 38 -19.16 -2.69 5.53
C ILE A 38 -19.67 -4.12 5.68
N GLU A 39 -19.01 -4.90 6.53
CA GLU A 39 -19.30 -6.32 6.70
C GLU A 39 -19.01 -6.76 8.14
N HIS A 40 -19.81 -7.70 8.61
CA HIS A 40 -19.56 -8.40 9.86
C HIS A 40 -19.75 -9.90 9.63
N HIS A 41 -18.66 -10.67 9.70
CA HIS A 41 -18.72 -12.12 9.52
C HIS A 41 -17.48 -12.82 10.08
N LYS A 42 -17.59 -14.13 10.23
CA LYS A 42 -16.49 -15.00 10.63
C LYS A 42 -16.28 -16.09 9.58
N VAL A 43 -15.03 -16.45 9.35
CA VAL A 43 -14.66 -17.55 8.46
C VAL A 43 -13.67 -18.50 9.13
N HIS A 44 -13.68 -19.75 8.70
CA HIS A 44 -12.74 -20.78 9.10
C HIS A 44 -12.01 -21.26 7.86
N ALA A 45 -10.69 -21.31 7.92
CA ALA A 45 -9.84 -21.81 6.86
C ALA A 45 -8.50 -22.28 7.42
N PRO A 46 -7.77 -23.16 6.73
CA PRO A 46 -6.41 -23.53 7.12
C PRO A 46 -5.53 -22.29 7.24
N ALA A 47 -4.71 -22.25 8.29
CA ALA A 47 -3.73 -21.20 8.50
C ALA A 47 -2.41 -21.81 8.94
N HIS A 48 -1.28 -21.27 8.53
CA HIS A 48 0.04 -21.81 8.79
C HIS A 48 1.06 -20.72 9.09
N LEU A 49 2.03 -21.03 9.93
CA LEU A 49 3.29 -20.32 9.94
C LEU A 49 4.07 -20.66 8.65
N PRO A 50 4.94 -19.78 8.14
CA PRO A 50 5.67 -20.04 6.89
C PRO A 50 6.40 -21.39 6.86
N GLY A 51 7.03 -21.80 7.97
CA GLY A 51 7.75 -23.08 8.09
C GLY A 51 6.85 -24.32 8.14
N GLU A 52 5.55 -24.17 8.33
CA GLU A 52 4.58 -25.26 8.38
C GLU A 52 3.86 -25.50 7.05
N LEU A 53 4.02 -24.54 6.10
CA LEU A 53 3.32 -24.60 4.82
C LEU A 53 3.76 -25.83 4.03
N LYS A 54 2.79 -26.53 3.44
CA LYS A 54 3.02 -27.72 2.59
C LYS A 54 2.26 -27.58 1.27
N GLY A 55 2.76 -28.27 0.26
CA GLY A 55 2.11 -28.31 -1.05
C GLY A 55 2.54 -27.18 -1.98
N LYS A 56 1.88 -27.12 -3.13
CA LYS A 56 2.10 -26.15 -4.21
C LYS A 56 0.81 -25.38 -4.47
N PHE A 57 0.94 -24.08 -4.69
CA PHE A 57 -0.17 -23.17 -4.95
C PHE A 57 -0.03 -22.51 -6.31
N ARG A 58 -1.09 -22.50 -7.09
CA ARG A 58 -1.14 -21.82 -8.39
C ARG A 58 -1.32 -20.31 -8.27
N ARG A 59 -1.93 -19.84 -7.16
CA ARG A 59 -2.21 -18.42 -6.91
C ARG A 59 -1.75 -18.08 -5.52
N ILE A 60 -0.82 -17.15 -5.43
CA ILE A 60 -0.35 -16.62 -4.16
C ILE A 60 -0.61 -15.12 -4.15
N LEU A 61 -1.38 -14.65 -3.17
CA LEU A 61 -1.63 -13.23 -2.92
C LEU A 61 -0.66 -12.78 -1.83
N LEU A 62 0.37 -12.04 -2.21
CA LEU A 62 1.38 -11.55 -1.28
C LEU A 62 0.91 -10.22 -0.67
N CYS A 63 0.66 -10.25 0.66
CA CYS A 63 0.07 -9.14 1.41
C CYS A 63 0.95 -8.67 2.59
N VAL A 64 2.20 -9.12 2.64
CA VAL A 64 3.13 -8.70 3.70
C VAL A 64 3.52 -7.23 3.54
N LYS A 65 4.03 -6.62 4.61
CA LYS A 65 4.62 -5.28 4.54
C LYS A 65 5.76 -5.24 3.51
N ALA A 66 5.90 -4.12 2.80
CA ALA A 66 6.81 -3.99 1.66
C ALA A 66 8.28 -4.36 1.98
N GLN A 67 8.76 -4.03 3.18
CA GLN A 67 10.11 -4.39 3.64
C GLN A 67 10.34 -5.91 3.76
N HIS A 68 9.29 -6.71 3.80
CA HIS A 68 9.39 -8.17 3.89
C HIS A 68 9.21 -8.89 2.54
N THR A 69 9.13 -8.14 1.43
CA THR A 69 8.81 -8.70 0.11
C THR A 69 9.83 -9.75 -0.34
N ASP A 70 11.14 -9.45 -0.29
CA ASP A 70 12.18 -10.38 -0.73
C ASP A 70 12.18 -11.67 0.10
N SER A 71 12.18 -11.55 1.42
CA SER A 71 12.19 -12.71 2.31
C SER A 71 10.93 -13.57 2.14
N ALA A 72 9.76 -12.94 2.01
CA ALA A 72 8.51 -13.66 1.79
C ALA A 72 8.47 -14.31 0.39
N ALA A 73 8.92 -13.62 -0.66
CA ALA A 73 8.99 -14.18 -2.01
C ALA A 73 9.90 -15.41 -2.08
N ARG A 74 11.07 -15.37 -1.41
CA ARG A 74 11.98 -16.53 -1.31
C ARG A 74 11.36 -17.66 -0.51
N ALA A 75 10.70 -17.37 0.61
CA ALA A 75 10.05 -18.39 1.44
C ALA A 75 8.90 -19.09 0.72
N LEU A 76 8.13 -18.36 -0.13
CA LEU A 76 7.03 -18.95 -0.87
C LEU A 76 7.44 -19.67 -2.17
N LEU A 77 8.64 -19.41 -2.71
CA LEU A 77 9.10 -20.00 -3.99
C LEU A 77 9.00 -21.55 -4.00
N PRO A 78 9.39 -22.29 -2.96
CA PRO A 78 9.22 -23.75 -2.89
C PRO A 78 7.76 -24.18 -2.97
N HIS A 79 6.80 -23.30 -2.64
CA HIS A 79 5.37 -23.56 -2.61
C HIS A 79 4.63 -23.03 -3.84
N LEU A 80 5.31 -22.34 -4.75
CA LEU A 80 4.71 -21.89 -5.99
C LEU A 80 4.65 -23.03 -7.00
N ALA A 81 3.46 -23.33 -7.52
CA ALA A 81 3.27 -24.32 -8.56
C ALA A 81 4.02 -23.92 -9.86
N GLU A 82 4.36 -24.86 -10.70
CA GLU A 82 5.11 -24.61 -11.93
C GLU A 82 4.38 -23.61 -12.85
N ASP A 83 3.06 -23.78 -12.98
CA ASP A 83 2.15 -22.89 -13.70
C ASP A 83 1.54 -21.78 -12.83
N GLY A 84 2.09 -21.56 -11.63
CA GLY A 84 1.58 -20.61 -10.66
C GLY A 84 2.15 -19.20 -10.80
N TYR A 85 1.49 -18.25 -10.14
CA TYR A 85 1.90 -16.85 -10.06
C TYR A 85 1.76 -16.26 -8.66
N VAL A 86 2.49 -15.17 -8.43
CA VAL A 86 2.39 -14.31 -7.24
C VAL A 86 1.77 -12.99 -7.65
N ALA A 87 0.69 -12.56 -7.00
CA ALA A 87 0.13 -11.23 -7.14
C ALA A 87 0.54 -10.37 -5.95
N SER A 88 1.15 -9.21 -6.22
CA SER A 88 1.55 -8.25 -5.19
C SER A 88 0.34 -7.41 -4.78
N LEU A 89 -0.19 -7.62 -3.57
CA LEU A 89 -1.25 -6.79 -3.00
C LEU A 89 -0.68 -5.83 -1.94
N GLN A 90 0.53 -5.35 -2.19
CA GLN A 90 1.34 -4.56 -1.27
C GLN A 90 1.33 -3.07 -1.65
N ASN A 91 1.87 -2.24 -0.77
CA ASN A 91 2.20 -0.85 -1.08
C ASN A 91 3.60 -0.76 -1.70
N GLY A 92 3.88 0.30 -2.44
CA GLY A 92 5.20 0.52 -3.06
C GLY A 92 5.34 -0.17 -4.42
N LEU A 93 6.59 -0.38 -4.84
CA LEU A 93 6.96 -1.02 -6.12
C LEU A 93 7.55 -2.42 -5.87
N CYS A 94 6.78 -3.26 -5.18
CA CYS A 94 7.25 -4.58 -4.74
C CYS A 94 7.34 -5.61 -5.89
N GLU A 95 6.68 -5.34 -7.01
CA GLU A 95 6.59 -6.25 -8.17
C GLU A 95 7.95 -6.60 -8.74
N GLN A 96 8.90 -5.63 -8.78
CA GLN A 96 10.24 -5.86 -9.29
C GLN A 96 11.04 -6.82 -8.38
N ILE A 97 10.85 -6.70 -7.06
CA ILE A 97 11.48 -7.59 -6.07
C ILE A 97 10.92 -9.01 -6.24
N ILE A 98 9.61 -9.15 -6.34
CA ILE A 98 8.94 -10.45 -6.56
C ILE A 98 9.41 -11.06 -7.88
N ALA A 99 9.43 -10.27 -8.97
CA ALA A 99 9.88 -10.72 -10.30
C ALA A 99 11.34 -11.19 -10.29
N GLY A 100 12.21 -10.57 -9.50
CA GLY A 100 13.58 -11.00 -9.30
C GLY A 100 13.73 -12.39 -8.65
N VAL A 101 12.71 -12.82 -7.89
CA VAL A 101 12.70 -14.12 -7.19
C VAL A 101 11.95 -15.19 -7.97
N VAL A 102 10.72 -14.88 -8.44
CA VAL A 102 9.83 -15.89 -9.07
C VAL A 102 9.80 -15.81 -10.59
N GLY A 103 10.39 -14.75 -11.17
CA GLY A 103 10.35 -14.41 -12.59
C GLY A 103 9.23 -13.46 -12.95
N THR A 104 9.49 -12.55 -13.91
CA THR A 104 8.51 -11.55 -14.39
C THR A 104 7.23 -12.22 -14.89
N GLN A 105 7.36 -13.33 -15.63
CA GLN A 105 6.25 -14.11 -16.18
C GLN A 105 5.34 -14.75 -15.12
N ARG A 106 5.75 -14.74 -13.86
CA ARG A 106 5.01 -15.30 -12.73
C ARG A 106 4.62 -14.25 -11.70
N THR A 107 4.73 -12.97 -12.06
CA THR A 107 4.39 -11.84 -11.20
C THR A 107 3.24 -11.04 -11.80
N ILE A 108 2.24 -10.73 -10.98
CA ILE A 108 1.12 -9.84 -11.33
C ILE A 108 1.14 -8.67 -10.34
N GLY A 109 0.97 -7.45 -10.84
CA GLY A 109 0.85 -6.26 -10.02
C GLY A 109 -0.61 -6.02 -9.59
N ALA A 110 -0.78 -5.47 -8.38
CA ALA A 110 -2.08 -4.99 -7.95
C ALA A 110 -1.99 -3.71 -7.15
N PHE A 111 -2.90 -2.80 -7.42
CA PHE A 111 -3.17 -1.63 -6.61
C PHE A 111 -4.35 -1.91 -5.71
N VAL A 112 -4.17 -1.75 -4.39
CA VAL A 112 -5.23 -1.91 -3.40
C VAL A 112 -5.29 -0.67 -2.51
N ASN A 113 -6.49 -0.10 -2.34
CA ASN A 113 -6.67 1.10 -1.53
C ASN A 113 -8.01 1.06 -0.80
N PHE A 114 -8.14 0.13 0.13
CA PHE A 114 -9.28 0.00 1.03
C PHE A 114 -8.84 0.18 2.48
N SER A 115 -9.78 0.48 3.37
CA SER A 115 -9.50 0.67 4.79
C SER A 115 -9.66 -0.65 5.54
N ALA A 116 -8.56 -1.17 6.06
CA ALA A 116 -8.58 -2.30 6.99
C ALA A 116 -7.54 -2.10 8.09
N ASP A 117 -7.76 -2.75 9.23
CA ASP A 117 -6.83 -2.72 10.36
C ASP A 117 -6.85 -4.05 11.13
N TRP A 118 -5.70 -4.45 11.62
CA TRP A 118 -5.56 -5.57 12.53
C TRP A 118 -5.86 -5.08 13.96
N LEU A 119 -6.89 -5.63 14.59
CA LEU A 119 -7.30 -5.26 15.94
C LEU A 119 -6.69 -6.18 17.00
N ALA A 120 -6.72 -7.50 16.73
CA ALA A 120 -6.23 -8.54 17.61
C ALA A 120 -6.00 -9.83 16.81
N PRO A 121 -5.35 -10.85 17.38
CA PRO A 121 -5.24 -12.17 16.76
C PRO A 121 -6.60 -12.72 16.32
N GLY A 122 -6.73 -13.03 15.01
CA GLY A 122 -7.97 -13.50 14.41
C GLY A 122 -9.06 -12.41 14.22
N HIS A 123 -8.74 -11.13 14.40
CA HIS A 123 -9.75 -10.06 14.38
C HIS A 123 -9.29 -8.88 13.53
N ILE A 124 -10.03 -8.58 12.45
CA ILE A 124 -9.74 -7.53 11.47
C ILE A 124 -10.91 -6.56 11.39
N LEU A 125 -10.62 -5.27 11.49
CA LEU A 125 -11.55 -4.20 11.13
C LEU A 125 -11.53 -4.01 9.61
N TYR A 126 -12.70 -4.06 8.96
CA TYR A 126 -12.89 -3.60 7.59
C TYR A 126 -13.60 -2.25 7.61
N GLY A 127 -12.81 -1.19 7.64
CA GLY A 127 -13.29 0.18 7.87
C GLY A 127 -13.90 0.86 6.65
N GLY A 128 -13.67 0.38 5.45
CA GLY A 128 -14.22 1.00 4.24
C GLY A 128 -13.75 0.35 2.94
N ARG A 129 -14.63 0.38 1.92
CA ARG A 129 -14.31 -0.03 0.55
C ARG A 129 -13.27 0.91 -0.06
N GLY A 130 -12.63 0.43 -1.11
CA GLY A 130 -11.69 1.21 -1.88
C GLY A 130 -11.33 0.49 -3.18
N ALA A 131 -10.50 1.11 -3.99
CA ALA A 131 -10.13 0.57 -5.28
C ALA A 131 -9.28 -0.70 -5.16
N VAL A 132 -9.53 -1.65 -6.06
CA VAL A 132 -8.70 -2.83 -6.32
C VAL A 132 -8.50 -2.90 -7.82
N VAL A 133 -7.24 -2.84 -8.25
CA VAL A 133 -6.88 -2.88 -9.68
C VAL A 133 -5.78 -3.91 -9.87
N VAL A 134 -5.87 -4.71 -10.92
CA VAL A 134 -4.86 -5.73 -11.25
C VAL A 134 -4.38 -5.60 -12.68
N GLY A 135 -3.11 -5.91 -12.92
CA GLY A 135 -2.51 -5.86 -14.25
C GLY A 135 -1.25 -6.70 -14.37
N GLU A 136 -1.02 -7.26 -15.55
CA GLU A 136 0.28 -7.84 -15.90
C GLU A 136 1.32 -6.72 -15.99
N LEU A 137 2.59 -7.04 -15.67
CA LEU A 137 3.65 -6.05 -15.68
C LEU A 137 4.00 -5.54 -17.09
N ASP A 138 3.70 -6.33 -18.12
CA ASP A 138 3.93 -6.01 -19.53
C ASP A 138 2.69 -5.39 -20.21
N GLY A 139 1.60 -5.17 -19.48
CA GLY A 139 0.35 -4.61 -19.99
C GLY A 139 -0.51 -5.59 -20.78
N SER A 140 -0.14 -6.86 -20.89
CA SER A 140 -0.95 -7.88 -21.54
C SER A 140 -2.23 -8.17 -20.73
N VAL A 141 -3.25 -8.69 -21.41
CA VAL A 141 -4.46 -9.22 -20.76
C VAL A 141 -4.47 -10.71 -20.98
N THR A 142 -4.18 -11.43 -19.93
CA THR A 142 -4.04 -12.89 -19.96
C THR A 142 -5.23 -13.58 -19.31
N PRO A 143 -5.52 -14.86 -19.64
CA PRO A 143 -6.59 -15.61 -18.96
C PRO A 143 -6.38 -15.72 -17.44
N ARG A 144 -5.13 -15.75 -16.95
CA ARG A 144 -4.85 -15.78 -15.52
C ARG A 144 -5.16 -14.45 -14.83
N LEU A 145 -4.89 -13.31 -15.52
CA LEU A 145 -5.22 -11.98 -15.03
C LEU A 145 -6.74 -11.80 -14.95
N GLU A 146 -7.47 -12.23 -15.99
CA GLU A 146 -8.94 -12.21 -15.96
C GLU A 146 -9.51 -13.09 -14.84
N ALA A 147 -8.91 -14.27 -14.63
CA ALA A 147 -9.32 -15.15 -13.52
C ALA A 147 -9.04 -14.53 -12.15
N LEU A 148 -7.90 -13.85 -11.99
CA LEU A 148 -7.59 -13.10 -10.76
C LEU A 148 -8.56 -11.93 -10.57
N HIS A 149 -8.85 -11.16 -11.61
CA HIS A 149 -9.81 -10.06 -11.57
C HIS A 149 -11.19 -10.56 -11.11
N ARG A 150 -11.73 -11.64 -11.71
CA ARG A 150 -13.01 -12.25 -11.27
C ARG A 150 -12.96 -12.66 -9.80
N LEU A 151 -11.83 -13.19 -9.34
CA LEU A 151 -11.65 -13.61 -7.95
C LEU A 151 -11.69 -12.40 -6.99
N LEU A 152 -10.99 -11.33 -7.32
CA LEU A 152 -10.95 -10.12 -6.50
C LEU A 152 -12.25 -9.32 -6.55
N SER A 153 -13.04 -9.46 -7.62
CA SER A 153 -14.40 -8.89 -7.73
C SER A 153 -15.37 -9.48 -6.71
N LEU A 154 -15.09 -10.65 -6.14
CA LEU A 154 -15.86 -11.21 -5.01
C LEU A 154 -15.64 -10.39 -3.71
N PHE A 155 -14.51 -9.73 -3.58
CA PHE A 155 -14.22 -8.82 -2.46
C PHE A 155 -14.64 -7.39 -2.78
N GLU A 156 -14.21 -6.85 -3.92
CA GLU A 156 -14.56 -5.52 -4.40
C GLU A 156 -15.27 -5.63 -5.76
N PRO A 157 -16.61 -5.49 -5.80
CA PRO A 157 -17.37 -5.64 -7.05
C PRO A 157 -16.96 -4.67 -8.17
N ARG A 158 -16.31 -3.55 -7.81
CA ARG A 158 -15.76 -2.56 -8.74
C ARG A 158 -14.26 -2.74 -8.97
N ALA A 159 -13.73 -3.95 -8.73
CA ALA A 159 -12.34 -4.25 -9.07
C ALA A 159 -12.12 -4.02 -10.58
N GLU A 160 -10.96 -3.49 -10.93
CA GLU A 160 -10.60 -3.16 -12.31
C GLU A 160 -9.45 -4.01 -12.82
N LEU A 161 -9.47 -4.29 -14.11
CA LEU A 161 -8.34 -4.85 -14.86
C LEU A 161 -7.70 -3.74 -15.68
N THR A 162 -6.38 -3.59 -15.59
CA THR A 162 -5.66 -2.55 -16.32
C THR A 162 -4.54 -3.14 -17.18
N ARG A 163 -4.22 -2.41 -18.27
CA ARG A 163 -3.01 -2.64 -19.08
C ARG A 163 -1.79 -1.84 -18.56
N ASP A 164 -1.99 -1.01 -17.56
CA ASP A 164 -0.94 -0.16 -16.99
C ASP A 164 -1.08 -0.12 -15.46
N ILE A 165 -0.61 -1.18 -14.82
CA ILE A 165 -0.62 -1.24 -13.36
C ILE A 165 0.40 -0.28 -12.75
N GLY A 166 1.48 0.00 -13.47
CA GLY A 166 2.50 0.96 -13.05
C GLY A 166 1.92 2.35 -12.80
N ALA A 167 0.99 2.80 -13.65
CA ALA A 167 0.34 4.10 -13.49
C ALA A 167 -0.39 4.23 -12.14
N TYR A 168 -1.07 3.18 -11.69
CA TYR A 168 -1.75 3.16 -10.39
C TYR A 168 -0.77 3.13 -9.22
N LEU A 169 0.29 2.31 -9.32
CA LEU A 169 1.31 2.19 -8.27
C LEU A 169 2.06 3.50 -8.06
N TRP A 170 2.46 4.16 -9.13
CA TRP A 170 3.14 5.47 -9.06
C TRP A 170 2.21 6.58 -8.57
N GLY A 171 0.94 6.58 -8.98
CA GLY A 171 -0.05 7.50 -8.40
C GLY A 171 -0.18 7.34 -6.90
N LYS A 172 -0.17 6.08 -6.42
CA LYS A 172 -0.22 5.78 -4.99
C LYS A 172 1.04 6.24 -4.24
N LEU A 173 2.22 6.19 -4.85
CA LEU A 173 3.45 6.70 -4.25
C LEU A 173 3.40 8.22 -4.05
N GLY A 174 2.89 8.98 -5.03
CA GLY A 174 2.72 10.43 -4.87
C GLY A 174 1.78 10.80 -3.71
N TYR A 175 0.61 10.16 -3.63
CA TYR A 175 -0.29 10.29 -2.48
C TYR A 175 0.37 9.80 -1.19
N GLY A 176 1.07 8.66 -1.26
CA GLY A 176 1.76 8.03 -0.14
C GLY A 176 2.82 8.90 0.50
N ALA A 177 3.61 9.64 -0.29
CA ALA A 177 4.62 10.57 0.23
C ALA A 177 3.97 11.63 1.15
N MET A 178 2.79 12.15 0.79
CA MET A 178 2.05 13.09 1.65
C MET A 178 1.55 12.40 2.93
N LEU A 179 1.15 11.12 2.87
CA LEU A 179 0.74 10.37 4.05
C LEU A 179 1.91 10.03 4.98
N PHE A 180 3.11 9.79 4.44
CA PHE A 180 4.32 9.62 5.25
C PHE A 180 4.66 10.92 5.99
N ALA A 181 4.58 12.08 5.31
CA ALA A 181 4.79 13.36 5.97
C ALA A 181 3.71 13.62 7.03
N GLN A 182 2.43 13.43 6.70
CA GLN A 182 1.32 13.58 7.66
C GLN A 182 1.55 12.74 8.93
N ALA A 183 2.14 11.55 8.79
CA ALA A 183 2.36 10.66 9.92
C ALA A 183 3.39 11.16 10.94
N LEU A 184 4.19 12.17 10.61
CA LEU A 184 5.12 12.83 11.53
C LEU A 184 4.41 13.77 12.52
N GLY A 185 3.15 14.17 12.21
CA GLY A 185 2.32 15.04 13.04
C GLY A 185 1.17 14.29 13.72
N GLU A 186 0.47 15.00 14.62
CA GLU A 186 -0.61 14.43 15.44
C GLU A 186 -1.95 14.34 14.69
N LYS A 187 -2.18 15.27 13.75
CA LYS A 187 -3.49 15.44 13.08
C LYS A 187 -3.81 14.27 12.16
N GLY A 188 -5.10 13.94 12.05
CA GLY A 188 -5.60 13.01 11.06
C GLY A 188 -5.33 13.47 9.61
N ILE A 189 -5.45 12.54 8.66
CA ILE A 189 -5.12 12.79 7.23
C ILE A 189 -5.84 14.04 6.69
N ALA A 190 -7.18 14.11 6.86
CA ALA A 190 -7.95 15.23 6.35
C ALA A 190 -7.58 16.56 7.01
N ASP A 191 -7.31 16.56 8.32
CA ASP A 191 -7.00 17.78 9.06
C ASP A 191 -5.60 18.28 8.76
N ALA A 192 -4.62 17.38 8.59
CA ALA A 192 -3.27 17.77 8.19
C ALA A 192 -3.24 18.32 6.76
N LEU A 193 -3.91 17.63 5.81
CA LEU A 193 -3.98 18.08 4.42
C LEU A 193 -4.73 19.41 4.27
N ALA A 194 -5.71 19.69 5.13
CA ALA A 194 -6.50 20.93 5.09
C ALA A 194 -5.74 22.18 5.58
N ARG A 195 -4.52 22.04 6.13
CA ARG A 195 -3.71 23.16 6.61
C ARG A 195 -3.12 23.95 5.45
N PRO A 196 -3.53 25.22 5.23
CA PRO A 196 -3.10 25.97 4.06
C PRO A 196 -1.59 26.22 4.01
N GLU A 197 -0.97 26.40 5.20
CA GLU A 197 0.46 26.61 5.34
C GLU A 197 1.31 25.41 4.92
N LEU A 198 0.73 24.19 4.88
CA LEU A 198 1.41 22.97 4.45
C LEU A 198 1.24 22.68 2.94
N LEU A 199 0.45 23.46 2.21
CA LEU A 199 0.27 23.27 0.77
C LEU A 199 1.59 23.25 -0.02
N PRO A 200 2.60 24.10 0.28
CA PRO A 200 3.91 24.01 -0.39
C PRO A 200 4.61 22.67 -0.17
N LEU A 201 4.51 22.07 1.03
CA LEU A 201 5.06 20.73 1.33
C LEU A 201 4.36 19.66 0.50
N TRP A 202 3.02 19.65 0.49
CA TRP A 202 2.25 18.69 -0.29
C TRP A 202 2.59 18.77 -1.77
N ARG A 203 2.74 20.00 -2.27
CA ARG A 203 3.14 20.24 -3.65
C ARG A 203 4.55 19.76 -3.94
N ALA A 204 5.52 20.06 -3.09
CA ALA A 204 6.91 19.61 -3.26
C ALA A 204 7.01 18.09 -3.33
N LEU A 205 6.45 17.38 -2.33
CA LEU A 205 6.46 15.92 -2.27
C LEU A 205 5.77 15.29 -3.48
N GLY A 206 4.58 15.79 -3.86
CA GLY A 206 3.88 15.30 -5.03
C GLY A 206 4.68 15.53 -6.32
N THR A 207 5.25 16.72 -6.49
CA THR A 207 6.02 17.09 -7.69
C THR A 207 7.29 16.23 -7.82
N GLU A 208 8.04 16.04 -6.75
CA GLU A 208 9.26 15.22 -6.78
C GLU A 208 8.96 13.78 -7.20
N VAL A 209 7.91 13.16 -6.65
CA VAL A 209 7.50 11.81 -7.05
C VAL A 209 7.02 11.76 -8.50
N MET A 210 6.24 12.76 -8.96
CA MET A 210 5.74 12.80 -10.33
C MET A 210 6.86 13.04 -11.35
N GLN A 211 7.89 13.81 -11.00
CA GLN A 211 9.09 13.98 -11.85
C GLN A 211 9.83 12.67 -12.06
N VAL A 212 10.00 11.89 -10.98
CA VAL A 212 10.65 10.58 -11.08
C VAL A 212 9.80 9.60 -11.90
N ALA A 213 8.48 9.59 -11.71
CA ALA A 213 7.57 8.79 -12.51
C ALA A 213 7.68 9.11 -14.01
N ALA A 214 7.75 10.39 -14.36
CA ALA A 214 7.94 10.84 -15.74
C ALA A 214 9.29 10.38 -16.33
N ALA A 215 10.38 10.44 -15.54
CA ALA A 215 11.69 9.94 -15.95
C ALA A 215 11.70 8.41 -16.16
N GLU A 216 10.93 7.67 -15.37
CA GLU A 216 10.68 6.23 -15.56
C GLU A 216 9.63 5.95 -16.67
N LYS A 217 9.17 6.98 -17.40
CA LYS A 217 8.19 6.90 -18.51
C LYS A 217 6.82 6.36 -18.07
N VAL A 218 6.45 6.58 -16.83
CA VAL A 218 5.13 6.25 -16.30
C VAL A 218 4.25 7.50 -16.28
N SER A 219 2.98 7.36 -16.67
CA SER A 219 1.95 8.38 -16.55
C SER A 219 1.01 8.03 -15.39
N PRO A 220 1.28 8.52 -14.16
CA PRO A 220 0.54 8.11 -12.99
C PRO A 220 -0.96 8.39 -13.09
N LYS A 221 -1.79 7.49 -12.55
CA LYS A 221 -3.24 7.67 -12.43
C LYS A 221 -3.65 8.19 -11.06
N GLY A 222 -4.64 9.09 -11.07
CA GLY A 222 -5.22 9.66 -9.87
C GLY A 222 -6.24 8.73 -9.21
N PHE A 223 -6.47 8.96 -7.91
CA PHE A 223 -7.49 8.29 -7.11
C PHE A 223 -7.76 9.08 -5.82
N ASN A 224 -8.95 8.96 -5.25
CA ASN A 224 -9.30 9.54 -3.95
C ASN A 224 -9.02 11.04 -3.82
N GLY A 225 -9.20 11.79 -4.90
CA GLY A 225 -8.92 13.23 -4.96
C GLY A 225 -7.47 13.59 -5.33
N PHE A 226 -6.54 12.66 -5.24
CA PHE A 226 -5.18 12.90 -5.73
C PHE A 226 -5.16 12.90 -7.27
N ASP A 227 -4.83 14.04 -7.84
CA ASP A 227 -4.65 14.23 -9.28
C ASP A 227 -3.16 14.38 -9.61
N PRO A 228 -2.51 13.38 -10.20
CA PRO A 228 -1.10 13.45 -10.58
C PRO A 228 -0.76 14.61 -11.51
N ALA A 229 -1.70 15.05 -12.37
CA ALA A 229 -1.48 16.16 -13.28
C ALA A 229 -1.27 17.49 -12.53
N ALA A 230 -1.88 17.63 -11.36
CA ALA A 230 -1.74 18.81 -10.51
C ALA A 230 -0.34 18.98 -9.89
N PHE A 231 0.48 17.92 -9.93
CA PHE A 231 1.84 17.87 -9.36
C PHE A 231 2.93 17.71 -10.44
N GLN A 232 2.57 17.82 -11.72
CA GLN A 232 3.56 17.84 -12.78
C GLN A 232 4.38 19.13 -12.77
N PRO A 233 5.64 19.11 -13.23
CA PRO A 233 6.44 20.31 -13.43
C PRO A 233 5.67 21.35 -14.27
N GLY A 234 5.58 22.58 -13.78
CA GLY A 234 4.85 23.65 -14.45
C GLY A 234 3.34 23.67 -14.22
N ALA A 235 2.78 22.72 -13.47
CA ALA A 235 1.37 22.80 -13.06
C ALA A 235 1.10 24.05 -12.21
N ALA A 236 -0.06 24.67 -12.43
CA ALA A 236 -0.46 25.85 -11.67
C ALA A 236 -0.62 25.51 -10.17
N PRO A 237 -0.21 26.41 -9.26
CA PRO A 237 -0.38 26.19 -7.82
C PRO A 237 -1.82 25.86 -7.40
N GLU A 238 -2.78 26.46 -8.08
CA GLU A 238 -4.22 26.28 -7.87
C GLU A 238 -4.66 24.83 -8.16
N ALA A 239 -4.03 24.14 -9.11
CA ALA A 239 -4.30 22.74 -9.41
C ALA A 239 -3.93 21.83 -8.23
N ALA A 240 -2.75 22.06 -7.64
CA ALA A 240 -2.33 21.33 -6.45
C ALA A 240 -3.27 21.61 -5.27
N ALA A 241 -3.68 22.86 -5.06
CA ALA A 241 -4.66 23.23 -4.02
C ALA A 241 -6.00 22.51 -4.24
N ALA A 242 -6.50 22.46 -5.48
CA ALA A 242 -7.74 21.79 -5.82
C ALA A 242 -7.65 20.26 -5.57
N SER A 243 -6.53 19.64 -5.97
CA SER A 243 -6.30 18.21 -5.70
C SER A 243 -6.23 17.92 -4.19
N VAL A 244 -5.50 18.72 -3.41
CA VAL A 244 -5.44 18.59 -1.95
C VAL A 244 -6.82 18.76 -1.32
N ALA A 245 -7.60 19.75 -1.76
CA ALA A 245 -8.98 19.93 -1.28
C ALA A 245 -9.88 18.71 -1.59
N ALA A 246 -9.73 18.10 -2.77
CA ALA A 246 -10.44 16.88 -3.13
C ALA A 246 -10.00 15.68 -2.26
N MET A 247 -8.71 15.57 -1.95
CA MET A 247 -8.18 14.55 -1.02
C MET A 247 -8.76 14.75 0.40
N VAL A 248 -8.87 15.99 0.88
CA VAL A 248 -9.53 16.32 2.16
C VAL A 248 -10.98 15.88 2.15
N ALA A 249 -11.73 16.24 1.11
CA ALA A 249 -13.15 15.87 0.97
C ALA A 249 -13.34 14.35 0.97
N PHE A 250 -12.45 13.60 0.29
CA PHE A 250 -12.47 12.15 0.27
C PHE A 250 -12.18 11.53 1.65
N ASN A 251 -11.19 12.06 2.39
CA ASN A 251 -10.76 11.46 3.66
C ASN A 251 -11.63 11.85 4.85
N ARG A 252 -12.27 13.02 4.83
CA ARG A 252 -13.02 13.57 5.96
C ARG A 252 -14.15 12.66 6.50
N PRO A 253 -14.96 11.99 5.67
CA PRO A 253 -16.02 11.10 6.16
C PRO A 253 -15.50 9.74 6.66
N ASN A 254 -14.21 9.43 6.50
CA ASN A 254 -13.69 8.12 6.86
C ASN A 254 -13.57 7.95 8.38
N ALA A 255 -14.10 6.86 8.92
CA ALA A 255 -13.95 6.52 10.34
C ALA A 255 -12.49 6.29 10.75
N LYS A 256 -11.65 5.82 9.81
CA LYS A 256 -10.21 5.70 9.99
C LYS A 256 -9.53 7.03 9.63
N THR A 257 -9.30 7.88 10.60
CA THR A 257 -8.72 9.21 10.41
C THR A 257 -7.21 9.21 10.17
N HIS A 258 -6.48 8.19 10.62
CA HIS A 258 -5.02 8.09 10.55
C HIS A 258 -4.55 6.97 9.64
N SER A 259 -3.39 7.17 9.01
CA SER A 259 -2.77 6.16 8.14
C SER A 259 -2.20 4.98 8.93
N GLY A 260 -1.87 3.88 8.24
CA GLY A 260 -1.12 2.78 8.83
C GLY A 260 0.29 3.18 9.26
N ILE A 261 0.90 4.14 8.55
CA ILE A 261 2.22 4.72 8.84
C ILE A 261 2.18 5.43 10.20
N TRP A 262 1.18 6.28 10.41
CA TRP A 262 0.96 6.96 11.68
C TRP A 262 0.83 5.96 12.83
N ARG A 263 0.07 4.87 12.64
CA ARG A 263 -0.08 3.84 13.66
C ARG A 263 1.22 3.10 13.97
N ASP A 264 2.05 2.87 12.96
CA ASP A 264 3.35 2.25 13.17
C ASP A 264 4.26 3.16 14.03
N LEU A 265 4.28 4.48 13.76
CA LEU A 265 5.08 5.45 14.52
C LEU A 265 4.51 5.77 15.92
N TRP A 266 3.23 6.13 15.99
CA TRP A 266 2.62 6.68 17.20
C TRP A 266 2.13 5.60 18.17
N VAL A 267 1.55 4.52 17.65
CA VAL A 267 0.88 3.49 18.47
C VAL A 267 1.78 2.28 18.67
N ARG A 268 2.30 1.72 17.58
CA ARG A 268 3.06 0.46 17.63
C ARG A 268 4.54 0.65 17.90
N LYS A 269 5.05 1.87 17.76
CA LYS A 269 6.45 2.23 17.99
C LYS A 269 7.42 1.31 17.25
N ARG A 270 7.18 1.12 15.96
CA ARG A 270 7.98 0.26 15.09
C ARG A 270 8.32 0.94 13.79
N SER A 271 9.30 0.42 13.07
CA SER A 271 9.70 0.92 11.74
C SER A 271 8.53 0.88 10.76
N THR A 272 8.46 1.92 9.95
CA THR A 272 7.49 2.08 8.86
C THR A 272 7.95 1.36 7.59
N GLU A 273 7.25 1.58 6.49
CA GLU A 273 7.63 1.09 5.17
C GLU A 273 8.38 2.16 4.34
N VAL A 274 8.95 3.20 4.98
CA VAL A 274 9.56 4.33 4.27
C VAL A 274 10.67 3.88 3.33
N ASP A 275 11.54 2.98 3.79
CA ASP A 275 12.66 2.44 3.02
C ASP A 275 12.19 1.56 1.85
N ALA A 276 11.06 0.89 1.99
CA ALA A 276 10.53 0.03 0.94
C ALA A 276 9.65 0.79 -0.07
N GLN A 277 9.11 1.95 0.31
CA GLN A 277 8.21 2.71 -0.56
C GLN A 277 8.83 3.97 -1.12
N LEU A 278 9.49 4.80 -0.31
CA LEU A 278 10.00 6.10 -0.72
C LEU A 278 11.50 6.10 -1.04
N ALA A 279 12.31 5.30 -0.35
CA ALA A 279 13.74 5.25 -0.65
C ALA A 279 14.03 4.77 -2.09
N PRO A 280 13.29 3.80 -2.69
CA PRO A 280 13.45 3.47 -4.10
C PRO A 280 13.16 4.65 -5.04
N VAL A 281 12.18 5.50 -4.71
CA VAL A 281 11.86 6.71 -5.50
C VAL A 281 13.02 7.73 -5.39
N ALA A 282 13.56 7.94 -4.19
CA ALA A 282 14.73 8.81 -3.99
C ALA A 282 15.97 8.29 -4.72
N ALA A 283 16.19 6.98 -4.73
CA ALA A 283 17.28 6.36 -5.49
C ALA A 283 17.12 6.55 -7.01
N LEU A 284 15.90 6.41 -7.54
CA LEU A 284 15.60 6.69 -8.94
C LEU A 284 15.76 8.18 -9.26
N ALA A 285 15.37 9.09 -8.37
CA ALA A 285 15.61 10.52 -8.51
C ALA A 285 17.13 10.79 -8.70
N ALA A 286 17.95 10.25 -7.81
CA ALA A 286 19.40 10.38 -7.89
C ALA A 286 19.97 9.80 -9.20
N LYS A 287 19.50 8.62 -9.62
CA LYS A 287 19.89 7.97 -10.88
C LYS A 287 19.59 8.85 -12.11
N HIS A 288 18.47 9.58 -12.09
CA HIS A 288 18.07 10.49 -13.17
C HIS A 288 18.57 11.92 -13.02
N GLY A 289 19.36 12.22 -11.98
CA GLY A 289 19.82 13.59 -11.70
C GLY A 289 18.69 14.56 -11.31
N ILE A 290 17.59 14.04 -10.76
CA ILE A 290 16.44 14.81 -10.29
C ILE A 290 16.65 15.19 -8.83
N ALA A 291 16.57 16.49 -8.52
CA ALA A 291 16.60 16.95 -7.14
C ALA A 291 15.29 16.54 -6.42
N ALA A 292 15.43 15.90 -5.26
CA ALA A 292 14.31 15.46 -4.43
C ALA A 292 14.55 15.85 -2.95
N PRO A 293 14.73 17.16 -2.64
CA PRO A 293 15.08 17.60 -1.29
C PRO A 293 13.96 17.30 -0.29
N ALA A 294 12.70 17.55 -0.61
CA ALA A 294 11.58 17.30 0.30
C ALA A 294 11.41 15.80 0.60
N LEU A 295 11.56 14.95 -0.41
CA LEU A 295 11.48 13.50 -0.24
C LEU A 295 12.62 12.96 0.63
N ASN A 296 13.86 13.43 0.40
CA ASN A 296 15.02 13.04 1.19
C ASN A 296 14.89 13.51 2.65
N ALA A 297 14.47 14.76 2.87
CA ALA A 297 14.23 15.30 4.20
C ALA A 297 13.11 14.52 4.94
N LEU A 298 12.04 14.15 4.23
CA LEU A 298 10.97 13.33 4.77
C LEU A 298 11.48 11.95 5.23
N ILE A 299 12.25 11.25 4.39
CA ILE A 299 12.83 9.94 4.73
C ILE A 299 13.71 10.07 5.98
N ALA A 300 14.59 11.07 6.02
CA ALA A 300 15.45 11.32 7.17
C ALA A 300 14.64 11.62 8.46
N ALA A 301 13.58 12.43 8.37
CA ALA A 301 12.73 12.75 9.50
C ALA A 301 11.97 11.51 10.04
N ILE A 302 11.51 10.63 9.15
CA ILE A 302 10.89 9.34 9.54
C ILE A 302 11.92 8.48 10.29
N HIS A 303 13.13 8.31 9.77
CA HIS A 303 14.20 7.56 10.44
C HIS A 303 14.56 8.13 11.80
N ASP A 304 14.59 9.45 11.94
CA ASP A 304 14.84 10.10 13.23
C ASP A 304 13.73 9.83 14.25
N CYS A 305 12.47 9.83 13.82
CA CYS A 305 11.33 9.46 14.65
C CYS A 305 11.37 7.98 15.06
N GLU A 306 11.65 7.08 14.11
CA GLU A 306 11.77 5.64 14.35
C GLU A 306 12.89 5.32 15.36
N ALA A 307 14.00 6.05 15.28
CA ALA A 307 15.14 5.91 16.17
C ALA A 307 15.00 6.68 17.51
N GLY A 308 13.88 7.39 17.69
CA GLY A 308 13.64 8.20 18.90
C GLY A 308 14.51 9.45 19.01
N ARG A 309 15.22 9.85 17.96
CA ARG A 309 16.04 11.08 17.93
C ARG A 309 15.20 12.34 17.70
N ARG A 310 14.04 12.19 17.08
CA ARG A 310 13.07 13.26 16.82
C ARG A 310 11.76 12.94 17.51
N PRO A 311 11.19 13.86 18.33
CA PRO A 311 9.87 13.67 18.90
C PRO A 311 8.79 13.74 17.80
N MET A 312 7.71 13.00 18.00
CA MET A 312 6.52 13.08 17.16
C MET A 312 5.76 14.37 17.50
N ASP A 313 5.66 15.29 16.54
CA ASP A 313 5.09 16.63 16.77
C ASP A 313 4.68 17.26 15.43
N ASP A 314 3.62 18.05 15.40
CA ASP A 314 3.16 18.80 14.21
C ASP A 314 4.25 19.75 13.65
N ARG A 315 5.22 20.19 14.47
CA ARG A 315 6.37 21.00 14.03
C ARG A 315 7.21 20.30 12.98
N ASN A 316 7.26 18.97 12.98
CA ASN A 316 7.97 18.20 11.97
C ASN A 316 7.51 18.55 10.56
N LEU A 317 6.20 18.83 10.37
CA LEU A 317 5.64 19.20 9.07
C LEU A 317 6.10 20.58 8.62
N THR A 318 6.22 21.53 9.55
CA THR A 318 6.68 22.90 9.22
C THR A 318 8.19 22.94 9.00
N GLU A 319 8.97 22.10 9.67
CA GLU A 319 10.41 21.98 9.45
C GLU A 319 10.73 21.42 8.05
N LEU A 320 9.92 20.48 7.54
CA LEU A 320 10.05 19.97 6.18
C LEU A 320 9.82 21.03 5.09
N LEU A 321 9.15 22.14 5.40
CA LEU A 321 8.99 23.28 4.47
C LEU A 321 10.30 24.04 4.25
N SER A 322 11.24 23.92 5.17
CA SER A 322 12.50 24.67 5.17
C SER A 322 13.68 23.87 4.60
N ALA A 323 13.43 22.60 4.25
CA ALA A 323 14.41 21.69 3.69
C ALA A 323 14.42 21.72 2.16
#